data_7678fe748671cfd9927b20b93555325c
#
_entry.id   7678fe748671cfd9927b20b93555325c
#
_cell.length_a   1.000
_cell.length_b   1.000
_cell.length_c   1.000
_cell.angle_alpha   90.00
_cell.angle_beta   90.00
_cell.angle_gamma   90.00
#
_symmetry.space_group_name_H-M   'P 1'
#
loop_
_entity.id
_entity.type
_entity.pdbx_description
1 polymer ?
#
loop_
_entity_poly.entity_id
_entity_poly.type
_entity_poly.pdbx_seq_one_letter_code
_entity_poly.pdbx_strand_id
1 'polypeptide(L)'
;MLYLRLFTQGRNQVQTVNIYFLDIGGLMRKLTEEEKRVIINRGTEPPFSGKYNDFFKNGTYICKQCGAPLFRSESKFKSGCGWPSFDEEIKGAIKRLKDEDGIRTEIVCSNCGAHLGHVFEGEGFTLKNTRHCVNSISLDFIPDNR
;
A
#
# COMPACT_ATOMS: atom_id res chain seq x y z
N MET A 1 24.68 5.96 6.17
CA MET A 1 24.61 5.36 7.52
C MET A 1 23.65 4.19 7.47
N LEU A 2 24.15 2.99 7.76
CA LEU A 2 23.34 1.79 7.77
C LEU A 2 22.81 1.57 9.19
N TYR A 3 21.47 1.62 9.36
CA TYR A 3 20.85 1.19 10.61
C TYR A 3 20.28 -0.22 10.43
N LEU A 4 20.83 -1.16 11.17
CA LEU A 4 20.29 -2.51 11.26
C LEU A 4 19.19 -2.51 12.33
N ARG A 5 17.92 -2.65 11.93
CA ARG A 5 16.87 -3.00 12.87
C ARG A 5 16.67 -4.52 12.82
N LEU A 6 16.92 -5.15 13.92
CA LEU A 6 16.66 -6.56 14.10
C LEU A 6 15.20 -6.74 14.55
N PHE A 7 14.41 -7.43 13.74
CA PHE A 7 13.08 -7.85 14.13
C PHE A 7 13.12 -9.33 14.52
N THR A 8 12.68 -9.64 15.73
CA THR A 8 12.48 -11.02 16.14
C THR A 8 11.05 -11.43 15.87
N GLN A 9 10.85 -12.30 14.92
CA GLN A 9 9.57 -12.98 14.74
C GLN A 9 9.70 -14.40 15.29
N GLY A 10 9.00 -14.67 16.40
CA GLY A 10 8.95 -15.99 16.98
C GLY A 10 10.31 -16.48 17.50
N ARG A 11 10.27 -17.55 18.22
CA ARG A 11 11.46 -18.10 18.91
C ARG A 11 12.70 -18.15 18.02
N ASN A 12 13.61 -17.20 18.24
CA ASN A 12 15.02 -17.23 17.83
C ASN A 12 15.35 -17.17 16.32
N GLN A 13 14.53 -16.59 15.47
CA GLN A 13 14.99 -16.30 14.11
C GLN A 13 15.15 -14.79 13.90
N VAL A 14 16.39 -14.38 13.72
CA VAL A 14 16.73 -13.03 13.32
C VAL A 14 16.70 -12.97 11.79
N GLN A 15 15.68 -12.31 11.22
CA GLN A 15 15.70 -12.04 9.80
C GLN A 15 16.37 -10.69 9.55
N THR A 16 17.47 -10.73 8.79
CA THR A 16 18.14 -9.53 8.33
C THR A 16 17.32 -8.92 7.19
N VAL A 17 16.66 -7.83 7.47
CA VAL A 17 15.98 -7.06 6.42
C VAL A 17 16.98 -6.05 5.86
N ASN A 18 17.28 -6.14 4.57
CA ASN A 18 18.09 -5.13 3.88
C ASN A 18 17.30 -3.83 3.76
N ILE A 19 17.66 -2.88 4.58
CA ILE A 19 17.00 -1.59 4.66
C ILE A 19 17.94 -0.52 4.10
N TYR A 20 17.49 0.24 3.12
CA TYR A 20 18.24 1.38 2.59
C TYR A 20 17.80 2.66 3.28
N PHE A 21 18.78 3.49 3.61
CA PHE A 21 18.54 4.83 4.14
C PHE A 21 18.44 5.82 2.98
N LEU A 22 17.34 6.55 2.89
CA LEU A 22 17.23 7.71 2.01
C LEU A 22 17.46 8.99 2.81
N ASP A 23 18.03 9.97 2.16
CA ASP A 23 18.36 11.29 2.74
C ASP A 23 17.15 12.05 3.31
N ILE A 24 15.96 11.53 3.11
CA ILE A 24 14.71 12.09 3.63
C ILE A 24 14.24 11.46 4.94
N GLY A 25 15.09 10.65 5.59
CA GLY A 25 14.83 10.15 6.95
C GLY A 25 13.89 8.95 7.06
N GLY A 26 13.68 8.18 5.99
CA GLY A 26 12.84 6.99 6.00
C GLY A 26 13.62 5.70 5.76
N LEU A 27 13.23 4.61 6.44
CA LEU A 27 13.75 3.27 6.18
C LEU A 27 12.98 2.66 5.01
N MET A 28 13.68 2.29 3.94
CA MET A 28 13.08 1.71 2.74
C MET A 28 13.44 0.25 2.61
N ARG A 29 12.46 -0.57 2.24
CA ARG A 29 12.68 -1.98 1.95
C ARG A 29 13.23 -2.14 0.54
N LYS A 30 14.08 -3.14 0.34
CA LYS A 30 14.53 -3.52 -0.99
C LYS A 30 13.36 -4.13 -1.77
N LEU A 31 13.08 -3.59 -2.94
CA LEU A 31 12.01 -4.06 -3.82
C LEU A 31 12.54 -5.03 -4.86
N THR A 32 11.72 -6.02 -5.23
CA THR A 32 11.96 -6.87 -6.39
C THR A 32 11.75 -6.05 -7.68
N GLU A 33 12.18 -6.58 -8.82
CA GLU A 33 11.97 -5.88 -10.10
C GLU A 33 10.48 -5.71 -10.41
N GLU A 34 9.64 -6.69 -10.09
CA GLU A 34 8.20 -6.60 -10.27
C GLU A 34 7.58 -5.52 -9.37
N GLU A 35 8.00 -5.47 -8.11
CA GLU A 35 7.54 -4.43 -7.19
C GLU A 35 7.97 -3.04 -7.66
N LYS A 36 9.20 -2.88 -8.17
CA LYS A 36 9.68 -1.61 -8.72
C LYS A 36 8.87 -1.15 -9.92
N ARG A 37 8.47 -2.08 -10.77
CA ARG A 37 7.65 -1.77 -11.95
C ARG A 37 6.36 -1.05 -11.56
N VAL A 38 5.73 -1.46 -10.48
CA VAL A 38 4.48 -0.85 -10.00
C VAL A 38 4.77 0.33 -9.05
N ILE A 39 5.59 0.11 -8.03
CA ILE A 39 5.77 1.06 -6.91
C ILE A 39 6.59 2.28 -7.33
N ILE A 40 7.65 2.08 -8.10
CA ILE A 40 8.56 3.15 -8.54
C ILE A 40 8.15 3.68 -9.91
N ASN A 41 7.89 2.79 -10.86
CA ASN A 41 7.63 3.14 -12.26
C ASN A 41 6.14 3.35 -12.55
N ARG A 42 5.30 3.38 -11.51
CA ARG A 42 3.88 3.73 -11.60
C ARG A 42 3.09 2.80 -12.52
N GLY A 43 3.46 1.51 -12.52
CA GLY A 43 2.73 0.49 -13.27
C GLY A 43 1.48 0.04 -12.56
N THR A 44 0.77 -0.90 -13.18
CA THR A 44 -0.44 -1.50 -12.63
C THR A 44 -0.32 -3.01 -12.70
N GLU A 45 -0.63 -3.71 -11.60
CA GLU A 45 -0.73 -5.17 -11.63
C GLU A 45 -1.98 -5.58 -12.42
N PRO A 46 -2.01 -6.78 -13.04
CA PRO A 46 -3.20 -7.26 -13.73
C PRO A 46 -4.40 -7.37 -12.77
N PRO A 47 -5.63 -7.11 -13.23
CA PRO A 47 -6.81 -7.24 -12.39
C PRO A 47 -7.00 -8.68 -11.91
N PHE A 48 -7.52 -8.84 -10.71
CA PHE A 48 -7.78 -10.12 -10.04
C PHE A 48 -6.53 -10.98 -9.76
N SER A 49 -5.34 -10.43 -9.95
CA SER A 49 -4.07 -11.15 -9.72
C SER A 49 -3.48 -10.93 -8.34
N GLY A 50 -3.91 -9.88 -7.64
CA GLY A 50 -3.27 -9.44 -6.42
C GLY A 50 -3.64 -10.28 -5.21
N LYS A 51 -2.64 -10.50 -4.34
CA LYS A 51 -2.74 -11.25 -3.09
C LYS A 51 -3.87 -10.75 -2.17
N TYR A 52 -4.14 -9.45 -2.16
CA TYR A 52 -5.11 -8.85 -1.25
C TYR A 52 -6.44 -8.52 -1.90
N ASN A 53 -6.67 -8.90 -3.15
CA ASN A 53 -7.94 -8.62 -3.84
C ASN A 53 -9.14 -9.21 -3.08
N ASP A 54 -9.10 -10.50 -2.78
CA ASP A 54 -10.16 -11.21 -2.05
C ASP A 54 -9.74 -11.54 -0.61
N PHE A 55 -8.99 -10.65 0.02
CA PHE A 55 -8.46 -10.82 1.35
C PHE A 55 -9.17 -9.86 2.32
N PHE A 56 -9.83 -10.40 3.35
CA PHE A 56 -10.64 -9.61 4.29
C PHE A 56 -10.33 -9.89 5.77
N LYS A 57 -9.11 -10.28 6.09
CA LYS A 57 -8.69 -10.44 7.49
C LYS A 57 -8.57 -9.09 8.19
N ASN A 58 -8.76 -9.09 9.51
CA ASN A 58 -8.65 -7.89 10.33
C ASN A 58 -7.18 -7.49 10.51
N GLY A 59 -6.88 -6.26 10.23
CA GLY A 59 -5.52 -5.73 10.38
C GLY A 59 -5.30 -4.43 9.64
N THR A 60 -4.02 -4.14 9.42
CA THR A 60 -3.57 -2.90 8.78
C THR A 60 -2.79 -3.22 7.51
N TYR A 61 -3.16 -2.55 6.42
CA TYR A 61 -2.39 -2.57 5.17
C TYR A 61 -1.33 -1.48 5.25
N ILE A 62 -0.08 -1.86 5.04
CA ILE A 62 1.08 -0.97 5.13
C ILE A 62 1.74 -0.82 3.76
N CYS A 63 2.48 0.27 3.59
CA CYS A 63 3.26 0.51 2.38
C CYS A 63 4.34 -0.55 2.22
N LYS A 64 4.39 -1.20 1.07
CA LYS A 64 5.40 -2.21 0.75
C LYS A 64 6.81 -1.65 0.83
N GLN A 65 6.99 -0.40 0.40
CA GLN A 65 8.31 0.23 0.36
C GLN A 65 8.81 0.72 1.72
N CYS A 66 7.99 1.43 2.49
CA CYS A 66 8.45 2.07 3.73
C CYS A 66 7.81 1.53 5.02
N GLY A 67 6.75 0.71 4.90
CA GLY A 67 6.07 0.16 6.06
C GLY A 67 5.09 1.09 6.76
N ALA A 68 4.85 2.28 6.23
CA ALA A 68 3.87 3.21 6.83
C ALA A 68 2.46 2.64 6.76
N PRO A 69 1.64 2.77 7.82
CA PRO A 69 0.24 2.34 7.78
C PRO A 69 -0.56 3.17 6.77
N LEU A 70 -1.34 2.51 5.92
CA LEU A 70 -2.08 3.17 4.85
C LEU A 70 -3.59 3.02 4.99
N PHE A 71 -4.06 1.79 5.20
CA PHE A 71 -5.49 1.47 5.27
C PHE A 71 -5.76 0.46 6.37
N ARG A 72 -6.91 0.60 7.00
CA ARG A 72 -7.44 -0.38 7.94
C ARG A 72 -8.37 -1.35 7.21
N SER A 73 -8.45 -2.58 7.70
CA SER A 73 -9.35 -3.59 7.15
C SER A 73 -10.82 -3.21 7.19
N GLU A 74 -11.22 -2.39 8.15
CA GLU A 74 -12.60 -1.89 8.27
C GLU A 74 -13.03 -1.04 7.08
N SER A 75 -12.07 -0.43 6.39
CA SER A 75 -12.32 0.41 5.22
C SER A 75 -12.32 -0.37 3.91
N LYS A 76 -11.95 -1.67 3.94
CA LYS A 76 -11.90 -2.50 2.74
C LYS A 76 -13.28 -3.02 2.37
N PHE A 77 -13.61 -2.93 1.09
CA PHE A 77 -14.90 -3.43 0.59
C PHE A 77 -14.72 -4.13 -0.76
N LYS A 78 -15.69 -4.97 -1.11
CA LYS A 78 -15.69 -5.72 -2.36
C LYS A 78 -16.33 -4.89 -3.47
N SER A 79 -15.52 -4.30 -4.35
CA SER A 79 -16.00 -3.49 -5.47
C SER A 79 -16.19 -4.31 -6.75
N GLY A 80 -15.53 -5.45 -6.88
CA GLY A 80 -15.53 -6.24 -8.11
C GLY A 80 -14.62 -5.70 -9.21
N CYS A 81 -13.84 -4.66 -8.94
CA CYS A 81 -13.00 -4.04 -9.97
C CYS A 81 -11.72 -4.82 -10.32
N GLY A 82 -11.34 -5.78 -9.47
CA GLY A 82 -10.13 -6.58 -9.69
C GLY A 82 -8.91 -6.15 -8.87
N TRP A 83 -9.04 -5.11 -8.06
CA TRP A 83 -8.01 -4.62 -7.16
C TRP A 83 -8.58 -4.37 -5.77
N PRO A 84 -7.76 -4.46 -4.70
CA PRO A 84 -8.19 -4.05 -3.36
C PRO A 84 -8.81 -2.66 -3.37
N SER A 85 -9.95 -2.53 -2.72
CA SER A 85 -10.71 -1.27 -2.67
C SER A 85 -10.97 -0.85 -1.24
N PHE A 86 -10.71 0.42 -0.93
CA PHE A 86 -10.88 1.00 0.39
C PHE A 86 -11.66 2.32 0.28
N ASP A 87 -12.61 2.54 1.19
CA ASP A 87 -13.40 3.77 1.17
C ASP A 87 -12.81 4.88 2.04
N GLU A 88 -11.78 4.58 2.83
CA GLU A 88 -11.11 5.56 3.68
C GLU A 88 -9.65 5.16 3.89
N GLU A 89 -8.75 6.13 3.83
CA GLU A 89 -7.37 5.97 4.24
C GLU A 89 -7.18 6.28 5.72
N ILE A 90 -6.07 5.80 6.30
CA ILE A 90 -5.62 6.29 7.60
C ILE A 90 -5.24 7.77 7.44
N LYS A 91 -5.72 8.62 8.34
CA LYS A 91 -5.53 10.08 8.24
C LYS A 91 -4.07 10.45 8.00
N GLY A 92 -3.84 11.19 6.90
CA GLY A 92 -2.50 11.66 6.53
C GLY A 92 -1.61 10.64 5.83
N ALA A 93 -2.09 9.41 5.62
CA ALA A 93 -1.28 8.34 5.03
C ALA A 93 -1.11 8.44 3.52
N ILE A 94 -2.05 9.06 2.84
CA ILE A 94 -2.14 9.10 1.38
C ILE A 94 -2.03 10.53 0.87
N LYS A 95 -1.27 10.69 -0.21
CA LYS A 95 -1.20 11.94 -0.98
C LYS A 95 -1.86 11.72 -2.33
N ARG A 96 -2.72 12.64 -2.73
CA ARG A 96 -3.39 12.64 -4.04
C ARG A 96 -2.62 13.51 -5.02
N LEU A 97 -2.38 12.99 -6.21
CA LEU A 97 -1.68 13.68 -7.28
C LEU A 97 -2.50 13.59 -8.57
N LYS A 98 -2.39 14.61 -9.42
CA LYS A 98 -2.97 14.53 -10.75
C LYS A 98 -2.18 13.51 -11.58
N ASP A 99 -2.88 12.53 -12.19
CA ASP A 99 -2.25 11.56 -13.07
C ASP A 99 -1.77 12.23 -14.36
N GLU A 100 -0.76 11.65 -15.01
CA GLU A 100 -0.25 12.12 -16.29
C GLU A 100 -1.31 12.13 -17.39
N ASP A 101 -2.32 11.26 -17.29
CA ASP A 101 -3.45 11.23 -18.24
C ASP A 101 -4.37 12.47 -18.12
N GLY A 102 -4.22 13.27 -17.07
CA GLY A 102 -5.01 14.48 -16.84
C GLY A 102 -6.43 14.23 -16.38
N ILE A 103 -6.85 12.98 -16.21
CA ILE A 103 -8.22 12.57 -15.88
C ILE A 103 -8.29 11.93 -14.50
N ARG A 104 -7.46 10.92 -14.24
CA ARG A 104 -7.47 10.20 -12.98
C ARG A 104 -6.67 10.93 -11.89
N THR A 105 -6.97 10.59 -10.64
CA THR A 105 -6.22 11.04 -9.47
C THR A 105 -5.39 9.89 -8.95
N GLU A 106 -4.08 10.01 -9.05
CA GLU A 106 -3.12 9.05 -8.51
C GLU A 106 -3.06 9.18 -6.99
N ILE A 107 -2.87 8.05 -6.29
CA ILE A 107 -2.58 8.04 -4.86
C ILE A 107 -1.20 7.43 -4.61
N VAL A 108 -0.46 8.09 -3.75
CA VAL A 108 0.88 7.67 -3.33
C VAL A 108 0.98 7.66 -1.81
N CYS A 109 1.93 6.88 -1.29
CA CYS A 109 2.25 6.90 0.13
C CYS A 109 2.80 8.28 0.50
N SER A 110 2.19 8.95 1.48
CA SER A 110 2.64 10.29 1.88
C SER A 110 4.02 10.28 2.52
N ASN A 111 4.46 9.14 3.06
CA ASN A 111 5.76 9.00 3.70
C ASN A 111 6.91 8.83 2.71
N CYS A 112 6.75 7.99 1.68
CA CYS A 112 7.86 7.65 0.77
C CYS A 112 7.59 7.92 -0.71
N GLY A 113 6.36 8.30 -1.08
CA GLY A 113 6.00 8.55 -2.47
C GLY A 113 5.72 7.31 -3.30
N ALA A 114 5.70 6.11 -2.70
CA ALA A 114 5.39 4.87 -3.43
C ALA A 114 4.05 4.97 -4.14
N HIS A 115 4.02 4.60 -5.42
CA HIS A 115 2.76 4.54 -6.17
C HIS A 115 1.87 3.44 -5.61
N LEU A 116 0.63 3.78 -5.29
CA LEU A 116 -0.36 2.85 -4.74
C LEU A 116 -1.43 2.48 -5.77
N GLY A 117 -1.95 3.44 -6.46
CA GLY A 117 -3.03 3.29 -7.41
C GLY A 117 -3.73 4.61 -7.68
N HIS A 118 -5.05 4.58 -7.69
CA HIS A 118 -5.89 5.75 -7.98
C HIS A 118 -7.07 5.82 -7.04
N VAL A 119 -7.65 7.01 -6.88
CA VAL A 119 -8.86 7.22 -6.11
C VAL A 119 -9.99 7.71 -7.00
N PHE A 120 -11.18 7.16 -6.78
CA PHE A 120 -12.41 7.48 -7.52
C PHE A 120 -13.49 7.91 -6.54
N GLU A 121 -14.28 8.91 -6.89
CA GLU A 121 -15.36 9.43 -6.06
C GLU A 121 -16.67 9.41 -6.83
N GLY A 122 -17.80 9.30 -6.10
CA GLY A 122 -19.12 9.40 -6.71
C GLY A 122 -19.66 8.11 -7.31
N GLU A 123 -19.04 6.97 -7.07
CA GLU A 123 -19.48 5.68 -7.63
C GLU A 123 -20.59 4.98 -6.82
N GLY A 124 -20.84 5.42 -5.58
CA GLY A 124 -21.94 4.92 -4.77
C GLY A 124 -21.77 3.54 -4.14
N PHE A 125 -20.55 3.03 -4.02
CA PHE A 125 -20.31 1.71 -3.40
C PHE A 125 -20.58 1.73 -1.89
N THR A 126 -20.16 2.78 -1.20
CA THR A 126 -20.34 2.94 0.25
C THR A 126 -20.86 4.33 0.57
N LEU A 127 -21.24 4.56 1.82
CA LEU A 127 -21.71 5.87 2.27
C LEU A 127 -20.64 6.97 2.15
N LYS A 128 -19.38 6.59 2.19
CA LYS A 128 -18.25 7.52 2.02
C LYS A 128 -18.04 7.94 0.57
N ASN A 129 -18.63 7.21 -0.36
CA ASN A 129 -18.64 7.52 -1.79
C ASN A 129 -17.25 7.71 -2.39
N THR A 130 -16.24 7.06 -1.80
CA THR A 130 -14.83 7.14 -2.20
C THR A 130 -14.29 5.72 -2.36
N ARG A 131 -13.55 5.48 -3.42
CA ARG A 131 -12.88 4.20 -3.65
C ARG A 131 -11.41 4.43 -3.98
N HIS A 132 -10.55 4.06 -3.02
CA HIS A 132 -9.11 3.94 -3.27
C HIS A 132 -8.89 2.58 -3.91
N CYS A 133 -8.47 2.58 -5.16
CA CYS A 133 -8.14 1.38 -5.94
C CYS A 133 -6.64 1.16 -5.87
N VAL A 134 -6.21 0.13 -5.16
CA VAL A 134 -4.81 -0.04 -4.77
C VAL A 134 -4.23 -1.31 -5.35
N ASN A 135 -3.00 -1.24 -5.88
CA ASN A 135 -2.28 -2.43 -6.30
C ASN A 135 -1.87 -3.25 -5.07
N SER A 136 -2.23 -4.54 -5.03
CA SER A 136 -1.82 -5.44 -3.94
C SER A 136 -0.32 -5.46 -3.75
N ILE A 137 0.44 -5.41 -4.84
CA ILE A 137 1.90 -5.45 -4.82
C ILE A 137 2.52 -4.23 -4.10
N SER A 138 1.76 -3.13 -4.00
CA SER A 138 2.19 -1.92 -3.27
C SER A 138 1.93 -2.01 -1.77
N LEU A 139 1.29 -3.09 -1.32
CA LEU A 139 0.87 -3.29 0.06
C LEU A 139 1.56 -4.47 0.71
N ASP A 140 1.66 -4.40 2.02
CA ASP A 140 1.87 -5.53 2.90
C ASP A 140 0.79 -5.50 3.98
N PHE A 141 0.68 -6.55 4.81
CA PHE A 141 -0.41 -6.67 5.76
C PHE A 141 0.09 -7.10 7.13
N ILE A 142 -0.36 -6.40 8.16
CA ILE A 142 -0.10 -6.74 9.55
C ILE A 142 -1.44 -7.10 10.19
N PRO A 143 -1.65 -8.40 10.58
CA PRO A 143 -2.88 -8.80 11.22
C PRO A 143 -3.01 -8.17 12.61
N ASP A 144 -4.24 -7.89 13.03
CA ASP A 144 -4.52 -7.52 14.40
C ASP A 144 -4.25 -8.72 15.31
N ASN A 145 -3.61 -8.48 16.42
CA ASN A 145 -3.30 -9.53 17.38
C ASN A 145 -4.54 -9.95 18.13
N ARG A 146 -4.86 -11.17 17.87
CA ARG A 146 -5.78 -11.82 18.72
C ARG A 146 -6.26 -13.02 18.30
#